data_9af9816c8cddb75601cc60acf4a8fff9
#
_entry.id   9af9816c8cddb75601cc60acf4a8fff9
#
_cell.length_a   1.000
_cell.length_b   1.000
_cell.length_c   1.000
_cell.angle_alpha   90.00
_cell.angle_beta   90.00
_cell.angle_gamma   90.00
#
_symmetry.space_group_name_H-M   'P 1'
#
loop_
_entity.id
_entity.type
_entity.pdbx_description
1 polymer ?
#
loop_
_entity_poly.entity_id
_entity_poly.type
_entity_poly.pdbx_seq_one_letter_code
_entity_poly.pdbx_strand_id
1 'polypeptide(L)'
;TGLSTHELNQPGCYRDVKDTTCTAQFRVVRDEKSEHLFEDVQGELFFLAWTTTPWTLPSNTALAVGPKIDYVRVKCLNPYNEQPQTVIVARELLPSIFNKKLEGTYTVEEDRCYKGADLVGIRYEQLINWVKPVEADENGEWKVAAEKAFRVIAGDYVTTEDGTGIVHIAPTFGADDAFVARAAGIPSLFMINKRGE
;
A
#
# COMPACT_ATOMS: atom_id res chain seq x y z
N THR A 1 -9.14 -24.28 -16.62
CA THR A 1 -8.62 -24.66 -17.94
C THR A 1 -7.54 -23.67 -18.32
N GLY A 2 -6.32 -24.16 -18.59
CA GLY A 2 -5.23 -23.32 -19.08
C GLY A 2 -5.53 -22.85 -20.51
N LEU A 3 -5.23 -21.59 -20.79
CA LEU A 3 -5.33 -21.01 -22.13
C LEU A 3 -3.92 -20.91 -22.73
N SER A 4 -3.81 -21.21 -24.03
CA SER A 4 -2.55 -21.04 -24.76
C SER A 4 -2.36 -19.56 -25.17
N THR A 5 -1.11 -19.18 -25.45
CA THR A 5 -0.79 -17.85 -25.98
C THR A 5 -1.55 -17.53 -27.25
N HIS A 6 -1.78 -18.57 -28.10
CA HIS A 6 -2.54 -18.41 -29.35
C HIS A 6 -4.02 -18.05 -29.07
N GLU A 7 -4.65 -18.70 -28.09
CA GLU A 7 -6.04 -18.41 -27.70
C GLU A 7 -6.19 -17.01 -27.12
N LEU A 8 -5.18 -16.53 -26.35
CA LEU A 8 -5.16 -15.17 -25.78
C LEU A 8 -4.96 -14.09 -26.84
N ASN A 9 -4.39 -14.41 -28.00
CA ASN A 9 -4.11 -13.44 -29.08
C ASN A 9 -5.18 -13.42 -30.20
N GLN A 10 -6.31 -14.12 -30.00
CA GLN A 10 -7.39 -14.08 -30.99
C GLN A 10 -8.10 -12.70 -31.00
N PRO A 11 -8.57 -12.21 -32.18
CA PRO A 11 -9.34 -10.97 -32.23
C PRO A 11 -10.56 -11.04 -31.34
N GLY A 12 -10.74 -9.99 -30.50
CA GLY A 12 -11.86 -9.89 -29.58
C GLY A 12 -11.70 -10.63 -28.24
N CYS A 13 -10.51 -11.23 -27.97
CA CYS A 13 -10.21 -11.81 -26.66
C CYS A 13 -10.10 -10.75 -25.56
N TYR A 14 -9.70 -9.53 -25.91
CA TYR A 14 -9.60 -8.41 -25.00
C TYR A 14 -10.68 -7.37 -25.28
N ARG A 15 -11.24 -6.83 -24.22
CA ARG A 15 -12.21 -5.74 -24.26
C ARG A 15 -11.90 -4.75 -23.16
N ASP A 16 -12.07 -3.48 -23.45
CA ASP A 16 -12.02 -2.44 -22.43
C ASP A 16 -13.22 -2.59 -21.50
N VAL A 17 -12.94 -2.74 -20.21
CA VAL A 17 -13.96 -2.87 -19.16
C VAL A 17 -13.73 -1.76 -18.16
N LYS A 18 -14.78 -1.04 -17.79
CA LYS A 18 -14.71 -0.07 -16.70
C LYS A 18 -14.70 -0.82 -15.38
N ASP A 19 -13.62 -0.66 -14.63
CA ASP A 19 -13.44 -1.27 -13.32
C ASP A 19 -13.22 -0.22 -12.23
N THR A 20 -13.33 -0.63 -10.97
CA THR A 20 -13.19 0.24 -9.81
C THR A 20 -11.77 0.16 -9.28
N THR A 21 -11.10 1.30 -9.19
CA THR A 21 -9.85 1.45 -8.47
C THR A 21 -10.08 2.04 -7.08
N CYS A 22 -9.16 1.83 -6.17
CA CYS A 22 -9.24 2.34 -4.80
C CYS A 22 -7.91 2.92 -4.36
N THR A 23 -7.95 4.05 -3.68
CA THR A 23 -6.83 4.57 -2.90
C THR A 23 -7.13 4.35 -1.42
N ALA A 24 -6.41 3.43 -0.81
CA ALA A 24 -6.56 3.08 0.60
C ALA A 24 -5.65 3.93 1.48
N GLN A 25 -6.12 4.25 2.68
CA GLN A 25 -5.43 5.03 3.69
C GLN A 25 -4.92 4.11 4.80
N PHE A 26 -3.62 4.06 4.99
CA PHE A 26 -2.96 3.24 6.02
C PHE A 26 -2.43 4.15 7.11
N ARG A 27 -3.07 4.12 8.29
CA ARG A 27 -2.72 4.99 9.41
C ARG A 27 -1.33 4.66 9.92
N VAL A 28 -0.44 5.65 9.95
CA VAL A 28 0.92 5.51 10.46
C VAL A 28 0.89 5.35 11.99
N VAL A 29 1.59 4.34 12.50
CA VAL A 29 1.78 4.18 13.94
C VAL A 29 2.90 5.11 14.39
N ARG A 30 2.64 5.90 15.45
CA ARG A 30 3.63 6.79 16.05
C ARG A 30 4.53 6.00 16.99
N ASP A 31 5.81 5.90 16.63
CA ASP A 31 6.87 5.26 17.41
C ASP A 31 8.21 5.97 17.16
N GLU A 32 9.31 5.49 17.75
CA GLU A 32 10.65 6.09 17.59
C GLU A 32 11.07 6.23 16.13
N LYS A 33 10.69 5.27 15.26
CA LYS A 33 11.03 5.31 13.83
C LYS A 33 10.25 6.34 13.05
N SER A 34 9.01 6.53 13.40
CA SER A 34 8.06 7.39 12.67
C SER A 34 7.93 8.80 13.28
N GLU A 35 8.50 9.05 14.46
CA GLU A 35 8.33 10.31 15.20
C GLU A 35 8.62 11.55 14.33
N HIS A 36 9.65 11.51 13.50
CA HIS A 36 10.02 12.60 12.59
C HIS A 36 8.97 12.92 11.53
N LEU A 37 8.03 12.00 11.29
CA LEU A 37 6.91 12.22 10.37
C LEU A 37 5.74 12.94 11.02
N PHE A 38 5.70 13.04 12.35
CA PHE A 38 4.55 13.57 13.09
C PHE A 38 4.69 15.03 13.52
N GLU A 39 5.84 15.68 13.25
CA GLU A 39 6.02 17.08 13.55
C GLU A 39 5.03 17.93 12.73
N ASP A 40 4.23 18.79 13.40
CA ASP A 40 3.21 19.67 12.81
C ASP A 40 2.15 18.96 11.91
N VAL A 41 1.88 17.67 12.17
CA VAL A 41 0.84 16.93 11.45
C VAL A 41 -0.54 17.55 11.73
N GLN A 42 -1.32 17.70 10.67
CA GLN A 42 -2.72 18.07 10.77
C GLN A 42 -3.59 16.80 10.75
N GLY A 43 -4.35 16.57 11.81
CA GLY A 43 -5.19 15.39 11.96
C GLY A 43 -4.37 14.09 12.06
N GLU A 44 -4.82 13.03 11.43
CA GLU A 44 -4.14 11.75 11.38
C GLU A 44 -3.17 11.67 10.19
N LEU A 45 -2.12 10.87 10.33
CA LEU A 45 -1.10 10.66 9.29
C LEU A 45 -1.32 9.31 8.60
N PHE A 46 -1.37 9.32 7.27
CA PHE A 46 -1.60 8.12 6.46
C PHE A 46 -0.57 7.95 5.35
N PHE A 47 -0.20 6.72 5.05
CA PHE A 47 0.29 6.35 3.74
C PHE A 47 -0.89 6.11 2.80
N LEU A 48 -0.81 6.60 1.56
CA LEU A 48 -1.82 6.30 0.53
C LEU A 48 -1.27 5.25 -0.44
N ALA A 49 -1.99 4.14 -0.60
CA ALA A 49 -1.67 3.15 -1.62
C ALA A 49 -2.84 2.97 -2.58
N TRP A 50 -2.58 3.05 -3.88
CA TRP A 50 -3.56 2.85 -4.93
C TRP A 50 -3.55 1.40 -5.41
N THR A 51 -4.72 0.86 -5.74
CA THR A 51 -4.87 -0.48 -6.27
C THR A 51 -6.00 -0.58 -7.29
N THR A 52 -5.81 -1.42 -8.30
CA THR A 52 -6.84 -1.84 -9.26
C THR A 52 -7.57 -3.10 -8.79
N THR A 53 -7.14 -3.72 -7.70
CA THR A 53 -7.71 -4.96 -7.13
C THR A 53 -8.13 -4.75 -5.68
N PRO A 54 -9.15 -3.91 -5.39
CA PRO A 54 -9.51 -3.54 -4.01
C PRO A 54 -9.93 -4.72 -3.14
N TRP A 55 -10.37 -5.84 -3.71
CA TRP A 55 -10.70 -7.07 -2.98
C TRP A 55 -9.50 -7.75 -2.32
N THR A 56 -8.26 -7.40 -2.67
CA THR A 56 -7.04 -7.93 -2.03
C THR A 56 -6.62 -7.14 -0.79
N LEU A 57 -7.17 -5.93 -0.59
CA LEU A 57 -6.84 -5.05 0.55
C LEU A 57 -7.03 -5.70 1.93
N PRO A 58 -8.05 -6.57 2.17
CA PRO A 58 -8.18 -7.25 3.45
C PRO A 58 -6.99 -8.15 3.82
N SER A 59 -6.25 -8.65 2.81
CA SER A 59 -5.05 -9.47 2.98
C SER A 59 -3.74 -8.67 2.95
N ASN A 60 -3.79 -7.34 3.03
CA ASN A 60 -2.60 -6.52 3.12
C ASN A 60 -1.77 -6.87 4.35
N THR A 61 -0.45 -7.01 4.17
CA THR A 61 0.51 -7.25 5.27
C THR A 61 1.74 -6.36 5.20
N ALA A 62 1.97 -5.67 4.08
CA ALA A 62 3.05 -4.69 3.94
C ALA A 62 2.69 -3.59 2.93
N LEU A 63 3.43 -2.49 2.97
CA LEU A 63 3.47 -1.45 1.95
C LEU A 63 4.89 -1.40 1.38
N ALA A 64 5.03 -1.35 0.05
CA ALA A 64 6.33 -1.21 -0.59
C ALA A 64 6.52 0.22 -1.12
N VAL A 65 7.72 0.75 -0.91
CA VAL A 65 8.17 2.06 -1.41
C VAL A 65 9.43 1.90 -2.25
N GLY A 66 9.61 2.74 -3.25
CA GLY A 66 10.86 2.81 -4.00
C GLY A 66 11.94 3.51 -3.16
N PRO A 67 13.06 2.85 -2.80
CA PRO A 67 14.04 3.44 -1.88
C PRO A 67 14.63 4.77 -2.34
N LYS A 68 14.68 5.00 -3.66
CA LYS A 68 15.23 6.20 -4.29
C LYS A 68 14.19 7.27 -4.63
N ILE A 69 12.90 6.92 -4.51
CA ILE A 69 11.80 7.84 -4.80
C ILE A 69 11.68 8.86 -3.67
N ASP A 70 11.35 10.10 -4.04
CA ASP A 70 11.03 11.16 -3.10
C ASP A 70 9.54 11.12 -2.73
N TYR A 71 9.28 11.07 -1.44
CA TYR A 71 7.93 11.11 -0.85
C TYR A 71 7.76 12.43 -0.10
N VAL A 72 6.56 12.97 -0.12
CA VAL A 72 6.26 14.26 0.49
C VAL A 72 4.98 14.16 1.33
N ARG A 73 4.93 14.96 2.39
CA ARG A 73 3.73 15.13 3.18
C ARG A 73 2.81 16.18 2.53
N VAL A 74 1.53 15.88 2.59
CA VAL A 74 0.46 16.77 2.11
C VAL A 74 -0.61 16.89 3.18
N LYS A 75 -0.88 18.10 3.66
CA LYS A 75 -2.03 18.41 4.49
C LYS A 75 -3.25 18.59 3.60
N CYS A 76 -4.32 17.85 3.85
CA CYS A 76 -5.52 17.91 3.04
C CYS A 76 -6.77 17.60 3.84
N LEU A 77 -7.93 17.75 3.22
CA LEU A 77 -9.19 17.25 3.74
C LEU A 77 -9.48 15.87 3.17
N ASN A 78 -9.98 14.98 3.99
CA ASN A 78 -10.50 13.71 3.53
C ASN A 78 -11.73 13.96 2.63
N PRO A 79 -11.76 13.46 1.38
CA PRO A 79 -12.84 13.82 0.43
C PRO A 79 -14.21 13.23 0.77
N TYR A 80 -14.30 12.33 1.76
CA TYR A 80 -15.55 11.67 2.14
C TYR A 80 -16.17 12.25 3.41
N ASN A 81 -15.36 12.67 4.39
CA ASN A 81 -15.85 13.15 5.69
C ASN A 81 -15.38 14.56 6.02
N GLU A 82 -14.62 15.21 5.12
CA GLU A 82 -14.09 16.57 5.23
C GLU A 82 -13.19 16.80 6.46
N GLN A 83 -12.73 15.74 7.09
CA GLN A 83 -11.84 15.86 8.25
C GLN A 83 -10.40 16.18 7.80
N PRO A 84 -9.71 17.06 8.53
CA PRO A 84 -8.30 17.35 8.28
C PRO A 84 -7.45 16.09 8.47
N GLN A 85 -6.54 15.87 7.54
CA GLN A 85 -5.57 14.75 7.58
C GLN A 85 -4.25 15.14 6.91
N THR A 86 -3.22 14.38 7.20
CA THR A 86 -1.93 14.48 6.53
C THR A 86 -1.64 13.15 5.82
N VAL A 87 -1.19 13.21 4.58
CA VAL A 87 -0.90 12.00 3.80
C VAL A 87 0.52 12.04 3.25
N ILE A 88 1.09 10.85 3.01
CA ILE A 88 2.40 10.67 2.39
C ILE A 88 2.20 9.97 1.04
N VAL A 89 2.76 10.56 -0.02
CA VAL A 89 2.70 10.07 -1.39
C VAL A 89 4.01 10.39 -2.11
N ALA A 90 4.27 9.73 -3.25
CA ALA A 90 5.41 10.09 -4.10
C ALA A 90 5.23 11.51 -4.65
N ARG A 91 6.29 12.31 -4.56
CA ARG A 91 6.29 13.71 -5.00
C ARG A 91 5.93 13.89 -6.47
N GLU A 92 6.46 13.04 -7.33
CA GLU A 92 6.21 13.10 -8.78
C GLU A 92 4.74 12.87 -9.15
N LEU A 93 3.99 12.16 -8.29
CA LEU A 93 2.59 11.83 -8.53
C LEU A 93 1.58 12.85 -7.96
N LEU A 94 2.05 13.91 -7.31
CA LEU A 94 1.19 14.96 -6.77
C LEU A 94 0.18 15.51 -7.79
N PRO A 95 0.57 15.84 -9.05
CA PRO A 95 -0.38 16.40 -10.02
C PRO A 95 -1.50 15.45 -10.42
N SER A 96 -1.27 14.13 -10.36
CA SER A 96 -2.29 13.11 -10.66
C SER A 96 -3.22 12.86 -9.47
N ILE A 97 -2.68 12.87 -8.24
CA ILE A 97 -3.43 12.62 -7.01
C ILE A 97 -4.24 13.87 -6.61
N PHE A 98 -3.58 15.03 -6.58
CA PHE A 98 -4.16 16.32 -6.21
C PHE A 98 -4.37 17.18 -7.46
N ASN A 99 -5.40 16.83 -8.24
CA ASN A 99 -5.72 17.53 -9.49
C ASN A 99 -6.42 18.87 -9.23
N LYS A 100 -6.68 19.64 -10.31
CA LYS A 100 -7.31 20.97 -10.25
C LYS A 100 -8.65 21.04 -9.49
N LYS A 101 -9.39 19.92 -9.40
CA LYS A 101 -10.66 19.88 -8.66
C LYS A 101 -10.46 19.96 -7.13
N LEU A 102 -9.26 19.62 -6.66
CA LEU A 102 -8.87 19.66 -5.26
C LEU A 102 -8.05 20.89 -4.91
N GLU A 103 -7.86 21.82 -5.87
CA GLU A 103 -7.12 23.06 -5.64
C GLU A 103 -7.74 23.87 -4.48
N GLY A 104 -6.89 24.31 -3.54
CA GLY A 104 -7.31 24.99 -2.32
C GLY A 104 -7.74 24.08 -1.15
N THR A 105 -7.83 22.74 -1.38
CA THR A 105 -8.18 21.78 -0.33
C THR A 105 -6.97 21.04 0.24
N TYR A 106 -5.77 21.30 -0.27
CA TYR A 106 -4.54 20.67 0.16
C TYR A 106 -3.37 21.64 0.19
N THR A 107 -2.35 21.32 0.99
CA THR A 107 -1.08 22.04 1.08
C THR A 107 0.06 21.05 1.05
N VAL A 108 0.95 21.17 0.06
CA VAL A 108 2.17 20.37 -0.01
C VAL A 108 3.21 20.96 0.95
N GLU A 109 3.77 20.15 1.83
CA GLU A 109 4.82 20.56 2.75
C GLU A 109 6.19 20.28 2.11
N GLU A 110 6.68 21.23 1.32
CA GLU A 110 7.90 21.11 0.50
C GLU A 110 9.17 20.85 1.32
N ASP A 111 9.19 21.24 2.58
CA ASP A 111 10.25 20.97 3.56
C ASP A 111 10.15 19.61 4.24
N ARG A 112 9.05 18.87 4.01
CA ARG A 112 8.78 17.54 4.56
C ARG A 112 8.86 16.47 3.47
N CYS A 113 10.06 16.36 2.88
CA CYS A 113 10.37 15.40 1.84
C CYS A 113 11.28 14.29 2.40
N TYR A 114 10.98 13.04 2.07
CA TYR A 114 11.65 11.85 2.57
C TYR A 114 12.06 10.94 1.42
N LYS A 115 13.24 10.36 1.48
CA LYS A 115 13.55 9.24 0.58
C LYS A 115 12.76 8.00 1.01
N GLY A 116 12.36 7.17 0.04
CA GLY A 116 11.68 5.92 0.39
C GLY A 116 12.50 5.05 1.34
N ALA A 117 13.84 5.09 1.24
CA ALA A 117 14.72 4.40 2.18
C ALA A 117 14.49 4.82 3.64
N ASP A 118 14.15 6.08 3.91
CA ASP A 118 13.91 6.61 5.25
C ASP A 118 12.54 6.16 5.81
N LEU A 119 11.63 5.74 4.93
CA LEU A 119 10.30 5.22 5.29
C LEU A 119 10.31 3.73 5.61
N VAL A 120 11.35 2.99 5.21
CA VAL A 120 11.44 1.53 5.41
C VAL A 120 11.43 1.18 6.89
N GLY A 121 10.56 0.24 7.27
CA GLY A 121 10.38 -0.24 8.64
C GLY A 121 9.40 0.58 9.47
N ILE A 122 8.88 1.70 8.98
CA ILE A 122 7.79 2.44 9.63
C ILE A 122 6.54 1.57 9.64
N ARG A 123 5.85 1.54 10.78
CA ARG A 123 4.66 0.72 10.99
C ARG A 123 3.39 1.51 10.69
N TYR A 124 2.37 0.77 10.30
CA TYR A 124 1.01 1.28 10.13
C TYR A 124 -0.02 0.32 10.74
N GLU A 125 -1.21 0.79 11.01
CA GLU A 125 -2.30 -0.02 11.54
C GLU A 125 -2.84 -0.96 10.47
N GLN A 126 -3.20 -2.19 10.87
CA GLN A 126 -3.89 -3.14 9.99
C GLN A 126 -5.17 -2.51 9.43
N LEU A 127 -5.32 -2.49 8.11
CA LEU A 127 -6.43 -1.83 7.43
C LEU A 127 -7.80 -2.45 7.83
N ILE A 128 -7.87 -3.78 7.84
CA ILE A 128 -9.06 -4.55 8.22
C ILE A 128 -8.64 -5.64 9.21
N ASN A 129 -8.97 -5.47 10.48
CA ASN A 129 -8.49 -6.32 11.58
C ASN A 129 -9.44 -7.49 11.88
N TRP A 130 -9.85 -8.25 10.87
CA TRP A 130 -10.70 -9.44 11.06
C TRP A 130 -9.89 -10.70 11.37
N VAL A 131 -8.73 -10.83 10.71
CA VAL A 131 -7.84 -11.99 10.82
C VAL A 131 -6.42 -11.50 11.09
N LYS A 132 -5.63 -12.30 11.80
CA LYS A 132 -4.22 -11.99 12.08
C LYS A 132 -3.31 -12.67 11.07
N PRO A 133 -2.19 -12.01 10.68
CA PRO A 133 -1.15 -12.63 9.87
C PRO A 133 -0.52 -13.82 10.57
N VAL A 134 -0.13 -14.81 9.78
CA VAL A 134 0.48 -16.05 10.26
C VAL A 134 1.72 -16.41 9.46
N GLU A 135 2.65 -17.11 10.07
CA GLU A 135 3.79 -17.74 9.43
C GLU A 135 3.89 -19.22 9.85
N ALA A 136 4.48 -20.04 9.00
CA ALA A 136 4.78 -21.42 9.34
C ALA A 136 6.07 -21.47 10.15
N ASP A 137 6.05 -22.21 11.27
CA ASP A 137 7.27 -22.51 12.04
C ASP A 137 8.11 -23.63 11.38
N GLU A 138 9.21 -24.01 12.02
CA GLU A 138 10.13 -25.07 11.56
C GLU A 138 9.44 -26.44 11.37
N ASN A 139 8.35 -26.69 12.07
CA ASN A 139 7.55 -27.90 11.96
C ASN A 139 6.41 -27.79 10.94
N GLY A 140 6.25 -26.61 10.30
CA GLY A 140 5.18 -26.33 9.35
C GLY A 140 3.84 -25.97 10.02
N GLU A 141 3.83 -25.70 11.33
CA GLU A 141 2.66 -25.22 12.04
C GLU A 141 2.49 -23.72 11.89
N TRP A 142 1.25 -23.29 11.63
CA TRP A 142 0.93 -21.85 11.46
C TRP A 142 0.80 -21.16 12.81
N LYS A 143 1.59 -20.11 13.03
CA LYS A 143 1.58 -19.26 14.22
C LYS A 143 1.29 -17.82 13.88
N VAL A 144 0.58 -17.11 14.75
CA VAL A 144 0.33 -15.68 14.61
C VAL A 144 1.66 -14.93 14.67
N ALA A 145 1.89 -14.05 13.70
CA ALA A 145 3.12 -13.27 13.54
C ALA A 145 2.81 -11.79 13.18
N ALA A 146 1.76 -11.22 13.80
CA ALA A 146 1.30 -9.86 13.51
C ALA A 146 2.38 -8.79 13.77
N GLU A 147 3.32 -9.04 14.66
CA GLU A 147 4.42 -8.13 14.98
C GLU A 147 5.40 -7.96 13.82
N LYS A 148 5.46 -8.90 12.88
CA LYS A 148 6.30 -8.85 11.69
C LYS A 148 5.63 -8.18 10.49
N ALA A 149 4.30 -8.04 10.53
CA ALA A 149 3.49 -7.43 9.47
C ALA A 149 3.31 -5.91 9.65
N PHE A 150 2.55 -5.32 8.74
CA PHE A 150 2.07 -3.94 8.78
C PHE A 150 3.19 -2.90 8.90
N ARG A 151 4.19 -3.07 8.06
CA ARG A 151 5.33 -2.15 7.96
C ARG A 151 5.70 -1.88 6.51
N VAL A 152 6.36 -0.75 6.30
CA VAL A 152 6.90 -0.36 5.00
C VAL A 152 8.14 -1.18 4.69
N ILE A 153 8.24 -1.68 3.46
CA ILE A 153 9.40 -2.41 2.92
C ILE A 153 9.95 -1.72 1.69
N ALA A 154 11.20 -1.98 1.36
CA ALA A 154 11.80 -1.51 0.12
C ALA A 154 11.35 -2.37 -1.07
N GLY A 155 11.04 -1.74 -2.20
CA GLY A 155 10.69 -2.41 -3.45
C GLY A 155 11.29 -1.66 -4.64
N ASP A 156 12.35 -2.20 -5.24
CA ASP A 156 13.00 -1.58 -6.42
C ASP A 156 12.10 -1.55 -7.67
N TYR A 157 11.01 -2.32 -7.66
CA TYR A 157 9.98 -2.37 -8.70
C TYR A 157 8.92 -1.28 -8.58
N VAL A 158 8.90 -0.52 -7.49
CA VAL A 158 7.95 0.60 -7.31
C VAL A 158 8.34 1.73 -8.26
N THR A 159 7.37 2.19 -9.04
CA THR A 159 7.53 3.28 -10.02
C THR A 159 6.69 4.50 -9.64
N THR A 160 6.92 5.59 -10.36
CA THR A 160 6.12 6.82 -10.29
C THR A 160 5.33 7.06 -11.59
N GLU A 161 5.00 5.99 -12.33
CA GLU A 161 4.20 6.08 -13.55
C GLU A 161 2.71 6.23 -13.21
N ASP A 162 2.25 5.51 -12.20
CA ASP A 162 0.85 5.44 -11.77
C ASP A 162 0.69 5.43 -10.25
N GLY A 163 -0.54 5.69 -9.80
CA GLY A 163 -0.97 5.52 -8.42
C GLY A 163 -0.44 6.58 -7.46
N THR A 164 0.17 6.14 -6.37
CA THR A 164 0.66 7.00 -5.28
C THR A 164 2.16 6.85 -5.00
N GLY A 165 2.84 5.94 -5.74
CA GLY A 165 4.22 5.55 -5.46
C GLY A 165 4.38 4.66 -4.23
N ILE A 166 3.29 4.19 -3.64
CA ILE A 166 3.26 3.23 -2.55
C ILE A 166 2.39 2.05 -2.99
N VAL A 167 2.96 0.85 -2.97
CA VAL A 167 2.28 -0.37 -3.41
C VAL A 167 1.85 -1.19 -2.21
N HIS A 168 0.58 -1.59 -2.17
CA HIS A 168 0.10 -2.51 -1.16
C HIS A 168 0.51 -3.95 -1.49
N ILE A 169 0.92 -4.73 -0.49
CA ILE A 169 1.41 -6.11 -0.62
C ILE A 169 0.44 -7.06 0.06
N ALA A 170 -0.09 -8.02 -0.73
CA ALA A 170 -0.99 -9.08 -0.27
C ALA A 170 -0.45 -10.46 -0.70
N PRO A 171 0.43 -11.10 0.09
CA PRO A 171 1.18 -12.31 -0.30
C PRO A 171 0.32 -13.52 -0.67
N THR A 172 -0.93 -13.55 -0.24
CA THR A 172 -1.87 -14.65 -0.51
C THR A 172 -2.64 -14.48 -1.83
N PHE A 173 -2.50 -13.33 -2.51
CA PHE A 173 -3.20 -13.04 -3.76
C PHE A 173 -2.28 -12.85 -4.97
N GLY A 174 -1.00 -12.53 -4.77
CA GLY A 174 -0.03 -12.30 -5.84
C GLY A 174 1.24 -13.14 -5.66
N ALA A 175 1.73 -13.78 -6.73
CA ALA A 175 2.99 -14.52 -6.68
C ALA A 175 4.19 -13.59 -6.45
N ASP A 176 4.19 -12.42 -7.08
CA ASP A 176 5.22 -11.41 -6.90
C ASP A 176 5.18 -10.82 -5.49
N ASP A 177 3.98 -10.54 -4.96
CA ASP A 177 3.79 -10.10 -3.58
C ASP A 177 4.30 -11.14 -2.58
N ALA A 178 4.02 -12.44 -2.84
CA ALA A 178 4.50 -13.54 -2.00
C ALA A 178 6.04 -13.63 -2.00
N PHE A 179 6.66 -13.42 -3.15
CA PHE A 179 8.13 -13.42 -3.27
C PHE A 179 8.75 -12.27 -2.49
N VAL A 180 8.25 -11.05 -2.70
CA VAL A 180 8.73 -9.83 -2.04
C VAL A 180 8.52 -9.88 -0.53
N ALA A 181 7.34 -10.32 -0.09
CA ALA A 181 7.00 -10.47 1.31
C ALA A 181 7.92 -11.48 2.01
N ARG A 182 8.18 -12.63 1.38
CA ARG A 182 9.09 -13.64 1.92
C ARG A 182 10.52 -13.12 2.07
N ALA A 183 11.03 -12.40 1.06
CA ALA A 183 12.37 -11.79 1.12
C ALA A 183 12.47 -10.76 2.25
N ALA A 184 11.39 -10.05 2.56
CA ALA A 184 11.34 -9.05 3.63
C ALA A 184 10.92 -9.63 5.00
N GLY A 185 10.66 -10.94 5.11
CA GLY A 185 10.18 -11.57 6.36
C GLY A 185 8.79 -11.08 6.77
N ILE A 186 7.91 -10.81 5.80
CA ILE A 186 6.52 -10.41 6.02
C ILE A 186 5.64 -11.67 6.03
N PRO A 187 4.82 -11.88 7.08
CA PRO A 187 3.92 -13.02 7.18
C PRO A 187 2.73 -12.92 6.22
N SER A 188 2.09 -14.03 5.97
CA SER A 188 0.89 -14.14 5.14
C SER A 188 -0.39 -13.89 5.94
N LEU A 189 -1.44 -13.38 5.29
CA LEU A 189 -2.76 -13.19 5.88
C LEU A 189 -3.79 -13.89 4.99
N PHE A 190 -4.41 -14.96 5.51
CA PHE A 190 -5.38 -15.77 4.77
C PHE A 190 -6.80 -15.32 5.11
N MET A 191 -7.47 -14.70 4.15
CA MET A 191 -8.87 -14.25 4.28
C MET A 191 -9.86 -15.28 3.75
N ILE A 192 -9.39 -16.23 2.98
CA ILE A 192 -10.21 -17.29 2.38
C ILE A 192 -9.66 -18.66 2.76
N ASN A 193 -10.56 -19.64 2.87
CA ASN A 193 -10.19 -21.02 3.11
C ASN A 193 -9.72 -21.73 1.80
N LYS A 194 -9.38 -23.03 1.90
CA LYS A 194 -8.95 -23.83 0.73
C LYS A 194 -10.03 -24.02 -0.34
N ARG A 195 -11.30 -23.66 -0.05
CA ARG A 195 -12.42 -23.70 -0.99
C ARG A 195 -12.67 -22.37 -1.68
N GLY A 196 -11.91 -21.30 -1.28
CA GLY A 196 -12.11 -19.95 -1.78
C GLY A 196 -13.26 -19.18 -1.12
N GLU A 197 -13.73 -19.65 0.02
CA GLU A 197 -14.82 -19.05 0.82
C GLU A 197 -14.24 -18.12 1.89
#